data_1c528342d98a0271d339aa9588cbcd72
#
_entry.id   1c528342d98a0271d339aa9588cbcd72
#
_cell.length_a   1.000
_cell.length_b   1.000
_cell.length_c   1.000
_cell.angle_alpha   90.00
_cell.angle_beta   90.00
_cell.angle_gamma   90.00
#
_symmetry.space_group_name_H-M   'P 1'
#
loop_
_entity.id
_entity.type
_entity.pdbx_description
1 polymer ?
#
loop_
_entity_poly.entity_id
_entity_poly.type
_entity_poly.pdbx_seq_one_letter_code
_entity_poly.pdbx_strand_id
1 'polypeptide(L)'
;WDLGLVVGHATRTIDEAVRLSRDDLTIRTSLLDSRWLWGDQRVFENFKKRFQEAFDRSTALEFVEAKLAERDARHKYMGDTRYVLEPNIKEGKGGLRDLQTLFWIAKYLYCVDDLRDLLELGVLTDKDVRLFTRAENFFWGVRCHLHYNSNRAEERLTFNVQSEISRCLNYADRSGAQGVERFMKHYFLITKD
;
A
#
# COMPACT_ATOMS: atom_id res chain seq x y z
N TRP A 1 -11.21 -20.10 -7.05
CA TRP A 1 -10.63 -21.45 -7.02
C TRP A 1 -10.05 -21.78 -8.39
N ASP A 2 -10.79 -21.60 -9.46
CA ASP A 2 -10.39 -22.02 -10.82
C ASP A 2 -9.20 -21.21 -11.39
N LEU A 3 -8.92 -20.05 -10.86
CA LEU A 3 -7.79 -19.20 -11.25
C LEU A 3 -6.51 -19.47 -10.46
N GLY A 4 -6.52 -20.43 -9.53
CA GLY A 4 -5.36 -20.74 -8.68
C GLY A 4 -4.97 -19.63 -7.69
N LEU A 5 -5.82 -18.61 -7.51
CA LEU A 5 -5.54 -17.52 -6.59
C LEU A 5 -5.88 -17.91 -5.14
N VAL A 6 -5.01 -17.54 -4.21
CA VAL A 6 -5.29 -17.66 -2.78
C VAL A 6 -6.17 -16.48 -2.37
N VAL A 7 -7.44 -16.76 -2.09
CA VAL A 7 -8.43 -15.74 -1.72
C VAL A 7 -8.88 -15.96 -0.29
N GLY A 8 -8.64 -14.96 0.57
CA GLY A 8 -9.30 -14.87 1.87
C GLY A 8 -10.76 -14.43 1.65
N HIS A 9 -11.71 -15.18 2.17
CA HIS A 9 -13.13 -14.86 2.04
C HIS A 9 -13.84 -14.94 3.39
N ALA A 10 -14.85 -14.12 3.57
CA ALA A 10 -15.75 -14.17 4.71
C ALA A 10 -17.14 -13.64 4.30
N THR A 11 -18.18 -14.29 4.80
CA THR A 11 -19.55 -13.78 4.70
C THR A 11 -19.95 -13.24 6.07
N ARG A 12 -20.39 -11.98 6.11
CA ARG A 12 -20.72 -11.27 7.36
C ARG A 12 -21.96 -10.41 7.16
N THR A 13 -22.74 -10.26 8.19
CA THR A 13 -23.73 -9.19 8.25
C THR A 13 -23.02 -7.84 8.44
N ILE A 14 -23.71 -6.73 8.15
CA ILE A 14 -23.14 -5.38 8.36
C ILE A 14 -22.78 -5.18 9.85
N ASP A 15 -23.64 -5.64 10.76
CA ASP A 15 -23.39 -5.51 12.20
C ASP A 15 -22.17 -6.30 12.67
N GLU A 16 -21.99 -7.51 12.16
CA GLU A 16 -20.79 -8.31 12.44
C GLU A 16 -19.53 -7.67 11.89
N ALA A 17 -19.58 -7.14 10.66
CA ALA A 17 -18.45 -6.47 10.03
C ALA A 17 -18.01 -5.25 10.87
N VAL A 18 -18.96 -4.41 11.28
CA VAL A 18 -18.68 -3.23 12.11
C VAL A 18 -18.18 -3.64 13.50
N ARG A 19 -18.80 -4.64 14.14
CA ARG A 19 -18.36 -5.14 15.46
C ARG A 19 -16.94 -5.67 15.42
N LEU A 20 -16.62 -6.56 14.48
CA LEU A 20 -15.28 -7.14 14.35
C LEU A 20 -14.21 -6.09 14.05
N SER A 21 -14.57 -5.01 13.34
CA SER A 21 -13.65 -3.91 13.05
C SER A 21 -13.30 -3.08 14.30
N ARG A 22 -14.06 -3.18 15.38
CA ARG A 22 -13.71 -2.52 16.66
C ARG A 22 -12.59 -3.28 17.36
N ASP A 23 -12.62 -4.61 17.27
CA ASP A 23 -11.72 -5.50 18.00
C ASP A 23 -10.43 -5.81 17.24
N ASP A 24 -10.46 -5.68 15.90
CA ASP A 24 -9.34 -6.06 15.01
C ASP A 24 -9.01 -4.95 14.01
N LEU A 25 -7.81 -4.37 14.17
CA LEU A 25 -7.30 -3.30 13.31
C LEU A 25 -7.09 -3.77 11.86
N THR A 26 -6.76 -5.04 11.63
CA THR A 26 -6.59 -5.61 10.28
C THR A 26 -7.92 -5.67 9.55
N ILE A 27 -8.96 -6.13 10.25
CA ILE A 27 -10.34 -6.14 9.71
C ILE A 27 -10.79 -4.71 9.45
N ARG A 28 -10.58 -3.79 10.40
CA ARG A 28 -10.91 -2.36 10.26
C ARG A 28 -10.25 -1.77 9.01
N THR A 29 -8.95 -1.98 8.83
CA THR A 29 -8.19 -1.48 7.67
C THR A 29 -8.68 -2.10 6.36
N SER A 30 -8.97 -3.41 6.34
CA SER A 30 -9.47 -4.09 5.14
C SER A 30 -10.85 -3.58 4.73
N LEU A 31 -11.73 -3.31 5.69
CA LEU A 31 -13.07 -2.78 5.43
C LEU A 31 -13.06 -1.29 5.08
N LEU A 32 -12.12 -0.52 5.62
CA LEU A 32 -11.87 0.87 5.21
C LEU A 32 -11.53 0.95 3.71
N ASP A 33 -10.76 -0.01 3.20
CA ASP A 33 -10.31 -0.07 1.81
C ASP A 33 -11.24 -0.92 0.91
N SER A 34 -12.44 -1.23 1.40
CA SER A 34 -13.42 -2.01 0.66
C SER A 34 -14.02 -1.25 -0.51
N ARG A 35 -14.34 -1.98 -1.59
CA ARG A 35 -15.04 -1.47 -2.76
C ARG A 35 -16.19 -2.39 -3.15
N TRP A 36 -17.24 -1.82 -3.70
CA TRP A 36 -18.30 -2.61 -4.31
C TRP A 36 -17.79 -3.32 -5.57
N LEU A 37 -18.08 -4.60 -5.71
CA LEU A 37 -17.72 -5.39 -6.87
C LEU A 37 -18.96 -5.83 -7.64
N TRP A 38 -19.96 -6.36 -6.94
CA TRP A 38 -21.16 -6.91 -7.53
C TRP A 38 -22.27 -7.12 -6.48
N GLY A 39 -23.54 -7.24 -6.94
CA GLY A 39 -24.70 -7.44 -6.08
C GLY A 39 -25.48 -6.15 -5.84
N ASP A 40 -26.35 -6.12 -4.82
CA ASP A 40 -27.13 -4.93 -4.47
C ASP A 40 -26.24 -3.85 -3.86
N GLN A 41 -26.00 -2.80 -4.62
CA GLN A 41 -25.16 -1.66 -4.22
C GLN A 41 -25.67 -0.97 -2.95
N ARG A 42 -26.98 -0.97 -2.69
CA ARG A 42 -27.56 -0.37 -1.48
C ARG A 42 -27.07 -1.04 -0.20
N VAL A 43 -26.77 -2.34 -0.26
CA VAL A 43 -26.16 -3.06 0.88
C VAL A 43 -24.76 -2.52 1.17
N PHE A 44 -23.97 -2.30 0.13
CA PHE A 44 -22.63 -1.72 0.28
C PHE A 44 -22.67 -0.27 0.78
N GLU A 45 -23.56 0.55 0.25
CA GLU A 45 -23.75 1.94 0.69
C GLU A 45 -24.18 2.01 2.16
N ASN A 46 -25.12 1.14 2.58
CA ASN A 46 -25.52 1.04 3.98
C ASN A 46 -24.37 0.59 4.88
N PHE A 47 -23.57 -0.38 4.43
CA PHE A 47 -22.35 -0.78 5.12
C PHE A 47 -21.38 0.41 5.29
N LYS A 48 -21.06 1.14 4.21
CA LYS A 48 -20.15 2.30 4.25
C LYS A 48 -20.65 3.35 5.24
N LYS A 49 -21.94 3.69 5.20
CA LYS A 49 -22.55 4.63 6.13
C LYS A 49 -22.39 4.19 7.58
N ARG A 50 -22.76 2.94 7.91
CA ARG A 50 -22.66 2.41 9.28
C ARG A 50 -21.22 2.25 9.75
N PHE A 51 -20.30 1.95 8.84
CA PHE A 51 -18.88 1.92 9.15
C PHE A 51 -18.36 3.33 9.51
N GLN A 52 -18.72 4.35 8.74
CA GLN A 52 -18.34 5.74 9.04
C GLN A 52 -18.95 6.25 10.35
N GLU A 53 -20.21 5.90 10.64
CA GLU A 53 -20.85 6.23 11.93
C GLU A 53 -20.17 5.57 13.13
N ALA A 54 -19.63 4.36 12.95
CA ALA A 54 -18.97 3.60 14.02
C ALA A 54 -17.51 4.02 14.24
N PHE A 55 -16.86 4.60 13.23
CA PHE A 55 -15.45 4.98 13.21
C PHE A 55 -15.29 6.43 12.74
N ASP A 56 -15.74 7.33 13.59
CA ASP A 56 -15.68 8.77 13.40
C ASP A 56 -14.36 9.38 13.89
N ARG A 57 -14.32 10.69 13.97
CA ARG A 57 -13.14 11.43 14.45
C ARG A 57 -12.74 11.12 15.90
N SER A 58 -13.64 10.59 16.72
CA SER A 58 -13.33 10.24 18.12
C SER A 58 -12.37 9.04 18.23
N THR A 59 -12.43 8.15 17.23
CA THR A 59 -11.56 6.95 17.13
C THR A 59 -10.31 7.19 16.26
N ALA A 60 -10.17 8.39 15.69
CA ALA A 60 -9.13 8.68 14.71
C ALA A 60 -7.71 8.62 15.31
N LEU A 61 -7.53 9.17 16.51
CA LEU A 61 -6.22 9.16 17.18
C LEU A 61 -5.75 7.73 17.45
N GLU A 62 -6.63 6.89 18.02
CA GLU A 62 -6.35 5.48 18.26
C GLU A 62 -5.92 4.73 16.99
N PHE A 63 -6.65 4.95 15.89
CA PHE A 63 -6.32 4.32 14.60
C PHE A 63 -4.96 4.77 14.07
N VAL A 64 -4.68 6.08 14.10
CA VAL A 64 -3.39 6.65 13.67
C VAL A 64 -2.24 6.10 14.50
N GLU A 65 -2.34 6.13 15.83
CA GLU A 65 -1.31 5.62 16.73
C GLU A 65 -1.04 4.13 16.49
N ALA A 66 -2.11 3.33 16.35
CA ALA A 66 -1.98 1.91 16.07
C ALA A 66 -1.31 1.63 14.71
N LYS A 67 -1.67 2.39 13.66
CA LYS A 67 -1.03 2.25 12.33
C LYS A 67 0.42 2.72 12.32
N LEU A 68 0.76 3.74 13.07
CA LEU A 68 2.15 4.19 13.23
C LEU A 68 2.98 3.17 14.03
N ALA A 69 2.43 2.61 15.11
CA ALA A 69 3.08 1.55 15.88
C ALA A 69 3.32 0.28 15.04
N GLU A 70 2.33 -0.13 14.23
CA GLU A 70 2.47 -1.24 13.27
C GLU A 70 3.59 -0.96 12.26
N ARG A 71 3.65 0.25 11.69
CA ARG A 71 4.72 0.69 10.79
C ARG A 71 6.08 0.62 11.46
N ASP A 72 6.21 1.17 12.66
CA ASP A 72 7.50 1.24 13.37
C ASP A 72 8.01 -0.15 13.76
N ALA A 73 7.11 -1.04 14.21
CA ALA A 73 7.43 -2.44 14.47
C ALA A 73 7.93 -3.16 13.20
N ARG A 74 7.27 -2.93 12.06
CA ARG A 74 7.67 -3.46 10.74
C ARG A 74 9.04 -2.93 10.32
N HIS A 75 9.28 -1.61 10.42
CA HIS A 75 10.59 -1.02 10.11
C HIS A 75 11.69 -1.61 10.95
N LYS A 76 11.48 -1.75 12.25
CA LYS A 76 12.44 -2.38 13.16
C LYS A 76 12.73 -3.83 12.78
N TYR A 77 11.71 -4.60 12.43
CA TYR A 77 11.85 -5.99 11.96
C TYR A 77 12.64 -6.08 10.64
N MET A 78 12.48 -5.11 9.74
CA MET A 78 13.19 -5.02 8.45
C MET A 78 14.58 -4.38 8.53
N GLY A 79 15.11 -4.10 9.73
CA GLY A 79 16.45 -3.55 9.95
C GLY A 79 16.50 -2.02 10.04
N ASP A 80 15.36 -1.35 10.09
CA ASP A 80 15.17 0.10 10.31
C ASP A 80 15.98 1.02 9.37
N THR A 81 16.37 0.51 8.21
CA THR A 81 17.06 1.29 7.18
C THR A 81 16.41 1.11 5.82
N ARG A 82 16.45 2.17 5.02
CA ARG A 82 16.03 2.14 3.61
C ARG A 82 17.16 1.74 2.65
N TYR A 83 18.40 1.75 3.13
CA TYR A 83 19.60 1.48 2.32
C TYR A 83 20.01 0.02 2.37
N VAL A 84 19.04 -0.87 2.16
CA VAL A 84 19.29 -2.31 2.06
C VAL A 84 19.58 -2.66 0.61
N LEU A 85 20.65 -3.42 0.36
CA LEU A 85 21.07 -3.78 -1.00
C LEU A 85 20.08 -4.74 -1.69
N GLU A 86 19.41 -5.58 -0.92
CA GLU A 86 18.36 -6.48 -1.36
C GLU A 86 17.04 -6.16 -0.61
N PRO A 87 16.39 -5.03 -0.91
CA PRO A 87 15.25 -4.57 -0.13
C PRO A 87 14.00 -5.41 -0.35
N ASN A 88 13.16 -5.48 0.69
CA ASN A 88 11.77 -5.89 0.52
C ASN A 88 10.97 -4.66 0.04
N ILE A 89 10.48 -4.71 -1.19
CA ILE A 89 9.81 -3.58 -1.85
C ILE A 89 8.47 -3.22 -1.25
N LYS A 90 7.84 -4.16 -0.53
CA LYS A 90 6.54 -3.98 0.10
C LYS A 90 6.69 -3.54 1.55
N GLU A 91 7.41 -4.33 2.36
CA GLU A 91 7.45 -4.17 3.81
C GLU A 91 8.67 -3.36 4.29
N GLY A 92 9.66 -3.13 3.43
CA GLY A 92 10.84 -2.33 3.75
C GLY A 92 10.49 -0.86 4.00
N LYS A 93 11.37 -0.16 4.72
CA LYS A 93 11.22 1.27 5.05
C LYS A 93 11.20 2.12 3.78
N GLY A 94 10.14 2.92 3.62
CA GLY A 94 9.86 3.70 2.41
C GLY A 94 9.27 2.89 1.27
N GLY A 95 8.87 1.63 1.51
CA GLY A 95 8.26 0.74 0.51
C GLY A 95 6.74 0.92 0.36
N LEU A 96 6.14 0.05 -0.46
CA LEU A 96 4.72 0.14 -0.83
C LEU A 96 3.78 0.16 0.39
N ARG A 97 4.11 -0.57 1.46
CA ARG A 97 3.28 -0.61 2.66
C ARG A 97 3.25 0.74 3.40
N ASP A 98 4.31 1.53 3.31
CA ASP A 98 4.32 2.86 3.93
C ASP A 98 3.39 3.82 3.18
N LEU A 99 3.37 3.76 1.85
CA LEU A 99 2.40 4.52 1.04
C LEU A 99 0.96 4.10 1.37
N GLN A 100 0.70 2.80 1.45
CA GLN A 100 -0.62 2.29 1.84
C GLN A 100 -1.02 2.74 3.24
N THR A 101 -0.10 2.69 4.21
CA THR A 101 -0.34 3.12 5.59
C THR A 101 -0.71 4.61 5.64
N LEU A 102 0.02 5.45 4.91
CA LEU A 102 -0.27 6.87 4.79
C LEU A 102 -1.68 7.11 4.21
N PHE A 103 -2.01 6.39 3.14
CA PHE A 103 -3.32 6.54 2.49
C PHE A 103 -4.46 6.02 3.38
N TRP A 104 -4.30 4.92 4.11
CA TRP A 104 -5.30 4.44 5.06
C TRP A 104 -5.54 5.42 6.21
N ILE A 105 -4.48 6.04 6.72
CA ILE A 105 -4.60 7.11 7.72
C ILE A 105 -5.39 8.30 7.14
N ALA A 106 -5.08 8.71 5.92
CA ALA A 106 -5.79 9.80 5.25
C ALA A 106 -7.26 9.46 4.99
N LYS A 107 -7.55 8.26 4.48
CA LYS A 107 -8.93 7.76 4.30
C LYS A 107 -9.72 7.82 5.60
N TYR A 108 -9.11 7.39 6.69
CA TYR A 108 -9.76 7.36 8.00
C TYR A 108 -10.05 8.75 8.54
N LEU A 109 -9.06 9.67 8.47
CA LEU A 109 -9.15 11.01 9.03
C LEU A 109 -10.11 11.92 8.26
N TYR A 110 -10.10 11.79 6.93
CA TYR A 110 -10.79 12.72 6.02
C TYR A 110 -12.01 12.11 5.35
N CYS A 111 -12.30 10.81 5.58
CA CYS A 111 -13.42 10.07 4.97
C CYS A 111 -13.40 10.17 3.44
N VAL A 112 -12.24 10.05 2.82
CA VAL A 112 -12.01 10.12 1.38
C VAL A 112 -11.81 8.74 0.78
N ASP A 113 -12.13 8.58 -0.49
CA ASP A 113 -11.91 7.33 -1.22
C ASP A 113 -10.73 7.41 -2.20
N ASP A 114 -10.34 8.61 -2.65
CA ASP A 114 -9.27 8.86 -3.62
C ASP A 114 -8.28 9.92 -3.12
N LEU A 115 -7.05 9.91 -3.67
CA LEU A 115 -6.04 10.95 -3.42
C LEU A 115 -6.46 12.33 -3.92
N ARG A 116 -7.31 12.41 -4.93
CA ARG A 116 -7.84 13.66 -5.47
C ARG A 116 -8.74 14.37 -4.47
N ASP A 117 -9.50 13.62 -3.69
CA ASP A 117 -10.33 14.19 -2.62
C ASP A 117 -9.46 14.94 -1.60
N LEU A 118 -8.25 14.41 -1.29
CA LEU A 118 -7.29 15.07 -0.40
C LEU A 118 -6.72 16.36 -1.00
N LEU A 119 -6.57 16.42 -2.32
CA LEU A 119 -6.18 17.63 -3.03
C LEU A 119 -7.29 18.68 -2.95
N GLU A 120 -8.55 18.30 -3.20
CA GLU A 120 -9.71 19.20 -3.10
C GLU A 120 -9.91 19.74 -1.67
N LEU A 121 -9.60 18.93 -0.66
CA LEU A 121 -9.60 19.34 0.75
C LEU A 121 -8.39 20.21 1.15
N GLY A 122 -7.43 20.39 0.26
CA GLY A 122 -6.20 21.15 0.53
C GLY A 122 -5.23 20.46 1.50
N VAL A 123 -5.40 19.16 1.74
CA VAL A 123 -4.51 18.35 2.58
C VAL A 123 -3.23 17.99 1.84
N LEU A 124 -3.32 17.70 0.55
CA LEU A 124 -2.20 17.44 -0.35
C LEU A 124 -2.13 18.54 -1.43
N THR A 125 -0.91 18.77 -1.92
CA THR A 125 -0.69 19.58 -3.11
C THR A 125 -0.67 18.71 -4.38
N ASP A 126 -0.83 19.32 -5.57
CA ASP A 126 -0.63 18.64 -6.85
C ASP A 126 0.73 17.94 -6.95
N LYS A 127 1.76 18.51 -6.32
CA LYS A 127 3.09 17.91 -6.28
C LYS A 127 3.07 16.63 -5.48
N ASP A 128 2.43 16.62 -4.32
CA ASP A 128 2.36 15.46 -3.42
C ASP A 128 1.58 14.31 -4.08
N VAL A 129 0.44 14.62 -4.71
CA VAL A 129 -0.36 13.62 -5.46
C VAL A 129 0.47 12.99 -6.59
N ARG A 130 1.22 13.82 -7.36
CA ARG A 130 2.10 13.29 -8.43
C ARG A 130 3.24 12.44 -7.89
N LEU A 131 3.87 12.83 -6.77
CA LEU A 131 4.94 12.06 -6.14
C LEU A 131 4.41 10.72 -5.64
N PHE A 132 3.29 10.73 -4.92
CA PHE A 132 2.64 9.52 -4.43
C PHE A 132 2.29 8.55 -5.56
N THR A 133 1.60 9.04 -6.59
CA THR A 133 1.19 8.22 -7.74
C THR A 133 2.41 7.64 -8.49
N ARG A 134 3.49 8.41 -8.64
CA ARG A 134 4.72 7.90 -9.26
C ARG A 134 5.38 6.81 -8.42
N ALA A 135 5.45 7.00 -7.10
CA ALA A 135 6.02 6.01 -6.19
C ALA A 135 5.18 4.72 -6.20
N GLU A 136 3.87 4.85 -6.10
CA GLU A 136 2.94 3.73 -6.13
C GLU A 136 3.06 2.93 -7.44
N ASN A 137 3.01 3.60 -8.59
CA ASN A 137 3.16 2.97 -9.90
C ASN A 137 4.52 2.28 -10.06
N PHE A 138 5.59 2.89 -9.56
CA PHE A 138 6.91 2.28 -9.57
C PHE A 138 6.95 0.99 -8.75
N PHE A 139 6.48 1.02 -7.51
CA PHE A 139 6.46 -0.17 -6.65
C PHE A 139 5.57 -1.28 -7.22
N TRP A 140 4.40 -0.95 -7.75
CA TRP A 140 3.54 -1.92 -8.41
C TRP A 140 4.21 -2.52 -9.64
N GLY A 141 4.88 -1.72 -10.46
CA GLY A 141 5.64 -2.21 -11.61
C GLY A 141 6.74 -3.19 -11.21
N VAL A 142 7.58 -2.83 -10.22
CA VAL A 142 8.62 -3.71 -9.68
C VAL A 142 8.02 -5.00 -9.12
N ARG A 143 6.95 -4.89 -8.32
CA ARG A 143 6.29 -6.02 -7.67
C ARG A 143 5.70 -7.02 -8.67
N CYS A 144 4.99 -6.51 -9.67
CA CYS A 144 4.41 -7.38 -10.71
C CYS A 144 5.51 -8.17 -11.44
N HIS A 145 6.59 -7.52 -11.83
CA HIS A 145 7.72 -8.21 -12.47
C HIS A 145 8.40 -9.22 -11.55
N LEU A 146 8.56 -8.92 -10.26
CA LEU A 146 9.09 -9.90 -9.30
C LEU A 146 8.19 -11.13 -9.21
N HIS A 147 6.88 -10.95 -9.12
CA HIS A 147 5.93 -12.07 -9.04
C HIS A 147 5.92 -12.90 -10.33
N TYR A 148 5.94 -12.24 -11.50
CA TYR A 148 5.98 -12.97 -12.79
C TYR A 148 7.27 -13.76 -12.95
N ASN A 149 8.43 -13.21 -12.59
CA ASN A 149 9.70 -13.89 -12.74
C ASN A 149 9.87 -15.07 -11.77
N SER A 150 9.31 -14.95 -10.55
CA SER A 150 9.44 -15.97 -9.53
C SER A 150 8.29 -17.00 -9.52
N ASN A 151 7.21 -16.78 -10.28
CA ASN A 151 5.95 -17.53 -10.23
C ASN A 151 5.38 -17.67 -8.80
N ARG A 152 5.67 -16.72 -7.93
CA ARG A 152 5.20 -16.68 -6.53
C ARG A 152 5.16 -15.25 -6.03
N ALA A 153 4.53 -15.04 -4.87
CA ALA A 153 4.52 -13.75 -4.18
C ALA A 153 5.92 -13.46 -3.59
N GLU A 154 6.85 -13.00 -4.44
CA GLU A 154 8.20 -12.57 -4.04
C GLU A 154 8.23 -11.06 -3.86
N GLU A 155 8.72 -10.62 -2.71
CA GLU A 155 8.77 -9.19 -2.36
C GLU A 155 10.22 -8.69 -2.18
N ARG A 156 11.21 -9.60 -2.21
CA ARG A 156 12.61 -9.25 -2.03
C ARG A 156 13.32 -9.04 -3.36
N LEU A 157 13.88 -7.87 -3.54
CA LEU A 157 14.64 -7.48 -4.72
C LEU A 157 16.09 -7.95 -4.59
N THR A 158 16.32 -9.27 -4.72
CA THR A 158 17.65 -9.87 -4.60
C THR A 158 18.57 -9.48 -5.76
N PHE A 159 19.88 -9.56 -5.59
CA PHE A 159 20.86 -9.23 -6.63
C PHE A 159 20.58 -9.97 -7.94
N ASN A 160 20.19 -11.26 -7.86
CA ASN A 160 19.94 -12.08 -9.03
C ASN A 160 18.82 -11.55 -9.93
N VAL A 161 17.80 -10.89 -9.35
CA VAL A 161 16.65 -10.40 -10.10
C VAL A 161 16.75 -8.90 -10.45
N GLN A 162 17.61 -8.13 -9.77
CA GLN A 162 17.73 -6.69 -10.00
C GLN A 162 18.03 -6.33 -11.46
N SER A 163 18.96 -7.06 -12.10
CA SER A 163 19.34 -6.82 -13.50
C SER A 163 18.19 -7.13 -14.47
N GLU A 164 17.41 -8.18 -14.19
CA GLU A 164 16.27 -8.56 -15.01
C GLU A 164 15.13 -7.56 -14.86
N ILE A 165 14.76 -7.21 -13.61
CA ILE A 165 13.75 -6.21 -13.32
C ILE A 165 14.11 -4.86 -13.95
N SER A 166 15.39 -4.46 -13.87
CA SER A 166 15.84 -3.22 -14.50
C SER A 166 15.60 -3.20 -16.01
N ARG A 167 15.83 -4.32 -16.70
CA ARG A 167 15.55 -4.47 -18.14
C ARG A 167 14.05 -4.44 -18.43
N CYS A 168 13.24 -5.15 -17.67
CA CYS A 168 11.77 -5.16 -17.81
C CYS A 168 11.19 -3.76 -17.65
N LEU A 169 11.78 -2.93 -16.79
CA LEU A 169 11.39 -1.55 -16.57
C LEU A 169 12.11 -0.53 -17.49
N ASN A 170 12.79 -1.01 -18.54
CA ASN A 170 13.47 -0.19 -19.55
C ASN A 170 14.60 0.71 -19.02
N TYR A 171 15.32 0.28 -17.98
CA TYR A 171 16.55 0.97 -17.56
C TYR A 171 17.73 0.53 -18.43
N ALA A 172 17.99 1.29 -19.49
CA ALA A 172 19.12 1.04 -20.38
C ALA A 172 20.45 1.52 -19.78
N ASP A 173 21.55 0.86 -20.18
CA ASP A 173 22.89 1.33 -19.89
C ASP A 173 23.14 2.71 -20.54
N ARG A 174 23.88 3.56 -19.84
CA ARG A 174 24.32 4.86 -20.31
C ARG A 174 25.80 5.04 -20.02
N SER A 175 26.45 6.03 -20.67
CA SER A 175 27.84 6.38 -20.36
C SER A 175 27.99 6.63 -18.85
N GLY A 176 28.80 5.81 -18.20
CA GLY A 176 29.14 5.92 -16.77
C GLY A 176 28.19 5.22 -15.78
N ALA A 177 27.09 4.53 -16.25
CA ALA A 177 26.22 3.79 -15.32
C ALA A 177 25.46 2.67 -16.03
N GLN A 178 25.46 1.49 -15.43
CA GLN A 178 24.65 0.36 -15.89
C GLN A 178 23.15 0.57 -15.62
N GLY A 179 22.28 -0.08 -16.38
CA GLY A 179 20.84 -0.02 -16.19
C GLY A 179 20.40 -0.42 -14.78
N VAL A 180 21.00 -1.45 -14.22
CA VAL A 180 20.74 -1.90 -12.84
C VAL A 180 21.11 -0.86 -11.79
N GLU A 181 22.23 -0.16 -11.97
CA GLU A 181 22.65 0.91 -11.05
C GLU A 181 21.67 2.09 -11.11
N ARG A 182 21.24 2.45 -12.31
CA ARG A 182 20.23 3.51 -12.52
C ARG A 182 18.87 3.14 -11.92
N PHE A 183 18.48 1.87 -12.04
CA PHE A 183 17.26 1.36 -11.44
C PHE A 183 17.35 1.43 -9.90
N MET A 184 18.42 0.90 -9.31
CA MET A 184 18.60 0.93 -7.85
C MET A 184 18.72 2.35 -7.31
N LYS A 185 19.41 3.24 -8.02
CA LYS A 185 19.43 4.66 -7.67
C LYS A 185 18.02 5.27 -7.66
N HIS A 186 17.20 4.97 -8.66
CA HIS A 186 15.82 5.44 -8.70
C HIS A 186 14.98 4.85 -7.56
N TYR A 187 15.15 3.56 -7.27
CA TYR A 187 14.53 2.91 -6.12
C TYR A 187 14.83 3.68 -4.82
N PHE A 188 16.10 3.95 -4.53
CA PHE A 188 16.50 4.66 -3.31
C PHE A 188 16.02 6.12 -3.27
N LEU A 189 15.87 6.77 -4.40
CA LEU A 189 15.27 8.11 -4.44
C LEU A 189 13.79 8.07 -4.08
N ILE A 190 13.03 7.13 -4.66
CA ILE A 190 11.60 6.97 -4.37
C ILE A 190 11.35 6.60 -2.91
N THR A 191 12.17 5.74 -2.31
CA THR A 191 12.01 5.36 -0.89
C THR A 191 12.40 6.47 0.08
N LYS A 192 13.02 7.55 -0.39
CA LYS A 192 13.41 8.69 0.42
C LYS A 192 12.34 9.78 0.48
N ASP A 193 11.67 10.03 -0.65
CA ASP A 193 10.67 11.09 -0.82
C ASP A 193 9.36 10.71 -0.16
#